data_16a138eb3bb12c44161103f009b31ac7
#
_entry.id   16a138eb3bb12c44161103f009b31ac7
#
_cell.length_a   1.000
_cell.length_b   1.000
_cell.length_c   1.000
_cell.angle_alpha   90.00
_cell.angle_beta   90.00
_cell.angle_gamma   90.00
#
_symmetry.space_group_name_H-M   'P 1'
#
loop_
_entity.id
_entity.type
_entity.pdbx_description
1 polymer ?
#
loop_
_entity_poly.entity_id
_entity_poly.type
_entity_poly.pdbx_seq_one_letter_code
_entity_poly.pdbx_strand_id
1 'polypeptide(L)'
;MRAHYEAVPLRSAALITLLVGLLLSRTATLTHSQEVLKPLSIDQVGSGIYVHSGEIALMSGANEGAIANVGFVVGAKGVAVIDTGGSVREGRRLLSAIRQITDEPVLYVINTHAHPDHVFGNAAFLPPAVFVGSHNLPRRIMERGPYYLKSFRPAMGSLLDEVRILPPSVTVDDELQLDLGDRMLTLRAWRASHSDSDLTVFDERTGILFAGDLVFLRHIPVLDGSIRGWLKTINELARLPAKSVVPGHGPPSAPWPAALDPEKTYLERLQSDCRDLIKRGVPIAAASELAAASEKSHWDLFNEYNARNATAAFSELEWE
;
A
#
# COMPACT_ATOMS: atom_id res chain seq x y z
N MET A 1 19.97 90.42 36.76
CA MET A 1 20.21 90.53 38.21
C MET A 1 20.68 89.19 38.72
N ARG A 2 21.78 89.24 39.44
CA ARG A 2 22.53 88.23 40.22
C ARG A 2 21.67 87.05 40.73
N ALA A 3 21.99 85.85 40.43
CA ALA A 3 22.91 84.89 41.07
C ALA A 3 22.72 84.63 42.52
N HIS A 4 22.42 83.42 42.94
CA HIS A 4 23.03 82.81 44.11
C HIS A 4 23.12 81.33 43.96
N TYR A 5 24.35 80.82 44.02
CA TYR A 5 24.70 79.43 44.20
C TYR A 5 24.57 79.03 45.67
N GLU A 6 23.99 77.86 45.91
CA GLU A 6 24.26 77.18 47.20
C GLU A 6 24.58 75.72 46.94
N ALA A 7 25.73 75.29 47.42
CA ALA A 7 26.23 73.94 47.43
C ALA A 7 25.72 73.17 48.65
N VAL A 8 25.35 71.93 48.46
CA VAL A 8 25.07 70.98 49.53
C VAL A 8 25.80 69.63 49.26
N PRO A 9 26.28 68.90 50.28
CA PRO A 9 27.49 68.07 50.19
C PRO A 9 27.20 66.61 49.84
N LEU A 10 28.28 65.96 49.44
CA LEU A 10 28.41 64.53 49.24
C LEU A 10 28.08 63.74 50.54
N ARG A 11 27.25 62.68 50.42
CA ARG A 11 27.26 61.56 51.35
C ARG A 11 27.09 60.24 50.65
N SER A 12 28.08 59.38 50.85
CA SER A 12 28.12 57.94 51.00
C SER A 12 27.78 57.05 49.80
N ALA A 13 28.81 56.49 49.22
CA ALA A 13 28.79 55.32 48.35
C ALA A 13 28.19 54.11 49.07
N ALA A 14 27.12 53.54 48.55
CA ALA A 14 26.68 52.20 48.86
C ALA A 14 27.02 51.27 47.69
N LEU A 15 27.94 50.36 47.97
CA LEU A 15 28.37 49.30 47.05
C LEU A 15 27.23 48.30 46.92
N ILE A 16 26.52 48.30 45.80
CA ILE A 16 25.51 47.24 45.46
C ILE A 16 26.29 46.21 44.62
N THR A 17 26.64 45.12 45.26
CA THR A 17 27.21 43.93 44.60
C THR A 17 26.08 43.22 43.85
N LEU A 18 26.06 43.36 42.50
CA LEU A 18 25.13 42.64 41.60
C LEU A 18 25.63 41.20 41.46
N LEU A 19 25.00 40.26 42.14
CA LEU A 19 25.14 38.83 41.90
C LEU A 19 24.44 38.49 40.58
N VAL A 20 25.15 38.41 39.48
CA VAL A 20 24.67 37.81 38.23
C VAL A 20 24.66 36.29 38.38
N GLY A 21 23.55 35.76 38.79
CA GLY A 21 23.29 34.34 38.74
C GLY A 21 23.17 33.84 37.30
N LEU A 22 24.24 33.19 36.83
CA LEU A 22 24.24 32.51 35.53
C LEU A 22 23.33 31.29 35.61
N LEU A 23 22.08 31.45 35.29
CA LEU A 23 21.17 30.31 35.02
C LEU A 23 21.63 29.66 33.70
N LEU A 24 22.46 28.64 33.81
CA LEU A 24 22.69 27.67 32.73
C LEU A 24 21.42 26.85 32.53
N SER A 25 20.51 27.33 31.71
CA SER A 25 19.39 26.53 31.18
C SER A 25 20.03 25.44 30.31
N ARG A 26 20.20 24.24 30.86
CA ARG A 26 20.45 23.03 30.08
C ARG A 26 19.21 22.78 29.23
N THR A 27 19.19 23.28 28.02
CA THR A 27 18.31 22.76 26.97
C THR A 27 18.75 21.32 26.71
N ALA A 28 18.04 20.39 27.34
CA ALA A 28 18.13 19.00 26.97
C ALA A 28 17.59 18.89 25.54
N THR A 29 18.46 18.94 24.55
CA THR A 29 18.18 18.49 23.20
C THR A 29 17.85 17.01 23.34
N LEU A 30 16.55 16.68 23.33
CA LEU A 30 16.07 15.33 23.08
C LEU A 30 16.55 14.98 21.67
N THR A 31 17.78 14.44 21.57
CA THR A 31 18.19 13.71 20.39
C THR A 31 17.27 12.49 20.33
N HIS A 32 16.19 12.61 19.59
CA HIS A 32 15.46 11.45 19.12
C HIS A 32 16.46 10.69 18.26
N SER A 33 17.10 9.66 18.83
CA SER A 33 17.84 8.71 18.02
C SER A 33 16.81 8.09 17.08
N GLN A 34 16.86 8.46 15.80
CA GLN A 34 16.06 7.78 14.80
C GLN A 34 16.44 6.30 14.88
N GLU A 35 15.49 5.48 15.28
CA GLU A 35 15.65 4.03 15.27
C GLU A 35 16.09 3.66 13.84
N VAL A 36 17.29 3.08 13.70
CA VAL A 36 17.76 2.60 12.40
C VAL A 36 16.92 1.38 12.05
N LEU A 37 15.90 1.62 11.21
CA LEU A 37 14.99 0.58 10.76
C LEU A 37 15.75 -0.42 9.89
N LYS A 38 15.64 -1.71 10.24
CA LYS A 38 16.17 -2.80 9.40
C LYS A 38 15.44 -2.76 8.04
N PRO A 39 16.17 -2.73 6.90
CA PRO A 39 15.56 -2.81 5.57
C PRO A 39 14.65 -4.03 5.43
N LEU A 40 13.65 -3.95 4.55
CA LEU A 40 12.89 -5.14 4.15
C LEU A 40 13.81 -6.14 3.45
N SER A 41 13.57 -7.43 3.67
CA SER A 41 14.15 -8.48 2.84
C SER A 41 13.53 -8.41 1.46
N ILE A 42 14.33 -8.39 0.41
CA ILE A 42 13.87 -8.27 -0.97
C ILE A 42 14.48 -9.38 -1.82
N ASP A 43 13.69 -9.90 -2.76
CA ASP A 43 14.11 -10.83 -3.79
C ASP A 43 14.27 -10.11 -5.12
N GLN A 44 15.37 -10.35 -5.82
CA GLN A 44 15.52 -9.87 -7.19
C GLN A 44 14.83 -10.84 -8.15
N VAL A 45 13.65 -10.45 -8.67
CA VAL A 45 12.83 -11.28 -9.56
C VAL A 45 13.13 -11.06 -11.04
N GLY A 46 13.89 -10.02 -11.35
CA GLY A 46 14.36 -9.71 -12.70
C GLY A 46 15.46 -8.65 -12.68
N SER A 47 16.08 -8.39 -13.82
CA SER A 47 17.13 -7.36 -13.91
C SER A 47 16.57 -5.99 -13.49
N GLY A 48 17.04 -5.46 -12.35
CA GLY A 48 16.58 -4.19 -11.77
C GLY A 48 15.14 -4.21 -11.22
N ILE A 49 14.57 -5.38 -10.93
CA ILE A 49 13.25 -5.54 -10.33
C ILE A 49 13.37 -6.32 -9.03
N TYR A 50 12.86 -5.74 -7.95
CA TYR A 50 12.97 -6.25 -6.60
C TYR A 50 11.60 -6.25 -5.92
N VAL A 51 11.34 -7.31 -5.13
CA VAL A 51 10.05 -7.53 -4.45
C VAL A 51 10.29 -7.95 -3.01
N HIS A 52 9.56 -7.37 -2.08
CA HIS A 52 9.34 -7.90 -0.75
C HIS A 52 8.07 -8.72 -0.75
N SER A 53 8.12 -9.97 -0.28
CA SER A 53 6.94 -10.81 -0.12
C SER A 53 6.31 -10.57 1.23
N GLY A 54 5.04 -10.17 1.23
CA GLY A 54 4.24 -10.04 2.44
C GLY A 54 3.94 -11.38 3.11
N GLU A 55 3.60 -11.34 4.40
CA GLU A 55 3.15 -12.52 5.13
C GLU A 55 1.72 -12.92 4.70
N ILE A 56 1.44 -14.21 4.56
CA ILE A 56 0.06 -14.69 4.40
C ILE A 56 -0.61 -14.70 5.77
N ALA A 57 -1.08 -13.54 6.18
CA ALA A 57 -1.64 -13.27 7.51
C ALA A 57 -2.61 -12.09 7.47
N LEU A 58 -3.34 -11.85 8.55
CA LEU A 58 -4.08 -10.60 8.73
C LEU A 58 -3.14 -9.48 9.18
N MET A 59 -3.43 -8.24 8.80
CA MET A 59 -2.70 -7.05 9.27
C MET A 59 -2.70 -6.98 10.79
N SER A 60 -1.52 -6.80 11.36
CA SER A 60 -1.33 -6.72 12.81
C SER A 60 -0.11 -5.87 13.17
N GLY A 61 -0.02 -5.47 14.47
CA GLY A 61 1.19 -4.82 14.98
C GLY A 61 2.44 -5.70 14.91
N ALA A 62 2.29 -7.03 14.94
CA ALA A 62 3.41 -7.97 14.91
C ALA A 62 4.08 -8.04 13.52
N ASN A 63 3.30 -8.00 12.44
CA ASN A 63 3.82 -7.97 11.06
C ASN A 63 3.94 -6.55 10.49
N GLU A 64 3.71 -5.51 11.31
CA GLU A 64 3.78 -4.09 10.90
C GLU A 64 2.86 -3.74 9.71
N GLY A 65 1.89 -4.61 9.39
CA GLY A 65 1.01 -4.51 8.22
C GLY A 65 1.59 -5.11 6.93
N ALA A 66 2.79 -5.71 6.99
CA ALA A 66 3.50 -6.26 5.83
C ALA A 66 2.90 -7.61 5.38
N ILE A 67 1.72 -7.54 4.76
CA ILE A 67 0.97 -8.71 4.27
C ILE A 67 0.84 -8.74 2.75
N ALA A 68 1.05 -7.61 2.07
CA ALA A 68 1.06 -7.52 0.61
C ALA A 68 2.48 -7.59 0.04
N ASN A 69 2.62 -8.04 -1.19
CA ASN A 69 3.85 -7.90 -1.94
C ASN A 69 4.02 -6.45 -2.38
N VAL A 70 5.15 -5.86 -2.02
CA VAL A 70 5.54 -4.51 -2.46
C VAL A 70 6.86 -4.60 -3.21
N GLY A 71 7.08 -3.75 -4.21
CA GLY A 71 8.28 -3.87 -5.00
C GLY A 71 8.77 -2.56 -5.59
N PHE A 72 9.88 -2.64 -6.32
CA PHE A 72 10.40 -1.49 -7.05
C PHE A 72 11.16 -1.89 -8.29
N VAL A 73 11.18 -0.96 -9.24
CA VAL A 73 11.89 -1.07 -10.52
C VAL A 73 12.93 0.03 -10.59
N VAL A 74 14.19 -0.35 -10.84
CA VAL A 74 15.33 0.58 -10.99
C VAL A 74 15.62 0.80 -12.47
N GLY A 75 15.57 2.05 -12.90
CA GLY A 75 16.01 2.50 -14.22
C GLY A 75 17.15 3.53 -14.12
N ALA A 76 17.64 3.98 -15.26
CA ALA A 76 18.81 4.88 -15.34
C ALA A 76 18.55 6.31 -14.83
N LYS A 77 17.30 6.73 -14.73
CA LYS A 77 16.93 8.09 -14.25
C LYS A 77 16.33 8.06 -12.84
N GLY A 78 15.94 6.88 -12.33
CA GLY A 78 15.29 6.77 -11.03
C GLY A 78 14.55 5.48 -10.82
N VAL A 79 13.81 5.43 -9.72
CA VAL A 79 13.09 4.27 -9.22
C VAL A 79 11.59 4.50 -9.29
N ALA A 80 10.84 3.49 -9.73
CA ALA A 80 9.41 3.39 -9.52
C ALA A 80 9.14 2.36 -8.42
N VAL A 81 8.42 2.77 -7.39
CA VAL A 81 7.94 1.91 -6.30
C VAL A 81 6.53 1.46 -6.64
N ILE A 82 6.24 0.18 -6.51
CA ILE A 82 4.92 -0.41 -6.72
C ILE A 82 4.40 -0.88 -5.37
N ASP A 83 3.37 -0.20 -4.88
CA ASP A 83 2.80 -0.29 -3.54
C ASP A 83 3.81 -0.01 -2.42
N THR A 84 3.32 0.26 -1.23
CA THR A 84 4.15 0.81 -0.15
C THR A 84 3.99 0.10 1.19
N GLY A 85 3.05 -0.85 1.26
CA GLY A 85 2.78 -1.63 2.46
C GLY A 85 1.73 -1.03 3.40
N GLY A 86 1.45 -1.76 4.48
CA GLY A 86 0.38 -1.49 5.44
C GLY A 86 0.72 -0.53 6.57
N SER A 87 1.92 0.06 6.57
CA SER A 87 2.32 1.09 7.53
C SER A 87 3.43 1.99 7.00
N VAL A 88 3.55 3.21 7.55
CA VAL A 88 4.67 4.11 7.22
C VAL A 88 6.01 3.49 7.63
N ARG A 89 6.01 2.67 8.69
CA ARG A 89 7.20 1.93 9.12
C ARG A 89 7.66 0.93 8.06
N GLU A 90 6.74 0.18 7.48
CA GLU A 90 7.04 -0.73 6.36
C GLU A 90 7.54 0.04 5.14
N GLY A 91 6.87 1.14 4.74
CA GLY A 91 7.32 2.00 3.65
C GLY A 91 8.73 2.55 3.85
N ARG A 92 9.11 2.95 5.07
CA ARG A 92 10.50 3.38 5.40
C ARG A 92 11.50 2.24 5.28
N ARG A 93 11.12 1.02 5.67
CA ARG A 93 11.97 -0.17 5.53
C ARG A 93 12.16 -0.54 4.06
N LEU A 94 11.11 -0.38 3.22
CA LEU A 94 11.21 -0.51 1.77
C LEU A 94 12.16 0.55 1.19
N LEU A 95 12.01 1.81 1.58
CA LEU A 95 12.92 2.89 1.16
C LEU A 95 14.38 2.60 1.56
N SER A 96 14.60 2.05 2.76
CA SER A 96 15.92 1.61 3.20
C SER A 96 16.49 0.48 2.33
N ALA A 97 15.65 -0.47 1.89
CA ALA A 97 16.05 -1.53 0.96
C ALA A 97 16.42 -0.96 -0.42
N ILE A 98 15.66 -0.02 -0.95
CA ILE A 98 15.98 0.70 -2.19
C ILE A 98 17.36 1.34 -2.11
N ARG A 99 17.67 2.04 -0.99
CA ARG A 99 18.95 2.73 -0.79
C ARG A 99 20.16 1.81 -0.65
N GLN A 100 19.95 0.52 -0.37
CA GLN A 100 21.00 -0.50 -0.43
C GLN A 100 21.34 -0.95 -1.85
N ILE A 101 20.41 -0.77 -2.78
CA ILE A 101 20.53 -1.20 -4.18
C ILE A 101 20.99 -0.08 -5.10
N THR A 102 20.50 1.16 -4.86
CA THR A 102 20.75 2.30 -5.74
C THR A 102 20.67 3.63 -5.01
N ASP A 103 21.47 4.60 -5.48
CA ASP A 103 21.40 6.01 -5.07
C ASP A 103 20.39 6.82 -5.93
N GLU A 104 19.83 6.22 -6.98
CA GLU A 104 18.87 6.88 -7.85
C GLU A 104 17.63 7.36 -7.09
N PRO A 105 17.04 8.54 -7.46
CA PRO A 105 15.87 9.07 -6.77
C PRO A 105 14.62 8.20 -7.01
N VAL A 106 13.74 8.11 -6.01
CA VAL A 106 12.39 7.61 -6.23
C VAL A 106 11.60 8.68 -6.98
N LEU A 107 11.27 8.38 -8.24
CA LEU A 107 10.50 9.29 -9.12
C LEU A 107 9.00 9.06 -8.94
N TYR A 108 8.58 7.80 -8.87
CA TYR A 108 7.18 7.40 -8.86
C TYR A 108 6.87 6.46 -7.70
N VAL A 109 5.71 6.65 -7.10
CA VAL A 109 5.03 5.67 -6.25
C VAL A 109 3.73 5.32 -6.95
N ILE A 110 3.62 4.08 -7.39
CA ILE A 110 2.47 3.57 -8.14
C ILE A 110 1.65 2.71 -7.20
N ASN A 111 0.43 3.13 -6.88
CA ASN A 111 -0.48 2.33 -6.09
C ASN A 111 -1.40 1.52 -7.00
N THR A 112 -1.38 0.19 -6.83
CA THR A 112 -2.18 -0.73 -7.64
C THR A 112 -3.68 -0.58 -7.37
N HIS A 113 -4.07 -0.30 -6.12
CA HIS A 113 -5.45 -0.05 -5.70
C HIS A 113 -5.52 0.59 -4.30
N ALA A 114 -6.72 0.70 -3.70
CA ALA A 114 -6.96 1.52 -2.51
C ALA A 114 -6.84 0.77 -1.16
N HIS A 115 -6.45 -0.50 -1.12
CA HIS A 115 -6.43 -1.24 0.14
C HIS A 115 -5.26 -0.84 1.04
N PRO A 116 -5.45 -0.93 2.38
CA PRO A 116 -4.51 -0.42 3.37
C PRO A 116 -3.09 -0.97 3.26
N ASP A 117 -2.97 -2.26 3.02
CA ASP A 117 -1.70 -2.99 2.90
C ASP A 117 -0.91 -2.67 1.62
N HIS A 118 -1.48 -1.86 0.71
CA HIS A 118 -0.83 -1.34 -0.49
C HIS A 118 -0.49 0.15 -0.40
N VAL A 119 -1.24 0.94 0.42
CA VAL A 119 -1.14 2.42 0.37
C VAL A 119 -0.75 3.09 1.69
N PHE A 120 -0.80 2.40 2.83
CA PHE A 120 -0.55 3.04 4.12
C PHE A 120 0.91 3.44 4.33
N GLY A 121 1.84 2.86 3.57
CA GLY A 121 3.24 3.26 3.56
C GLY A 121 3.55 4.52 2.73
N ASN A 122 2.60 5.07 1.98
CA ASN A 122 2.81 6.19 1.04
C ASN A 122 3.57 7.37 1.65
N ALA A 123 3.29 7.72 2.92
CA ALA A 123 3.91 8.87 3.57
C ALA A 123 5.43 8.73 3.75
N ALA A 124 6.00 7.52 3.66
CA ALA A 124 7.44 7.29 3.70
C ALA A 124 8.18 7.84 2.46
N PHE A 125 7.47 8.10 1.37
CA PHE A 125 8.02 8.53 0.08
C PHE A 125 7.79 10.02 -0.22
N LEU A 126 7.32 10.80 0.75
CA LEU A 126 7.14 12.25 0.64
C LEU A 126 8.42 13.02 0.96
N PRO A 127 8.57 14.22 0.31
CA PRO A 127 8.69 14.44 -1.12
C PRO A 127 10.01 13.87 -1.64
N PRO A 128 10.28 13.69 -2.91
CA PRO A 128 9.68 14.35 -4.08
C PRO A 128 8.88 13.41 -4.99
N ALA A 129 8.55 12.17 -4.57
CA ALA A 129 7.92 11.20 -5.47
C ALA A 129 6.54 11.65 -6.00
N VAL A 130 6.27 11.33 -7.26
CA VAL A 130 4.96 11.50 -7.90
C VAL A 130 4.11 10.27 -7.63
N PHE A 131 2.93 10.45 -7.03
CA PHE A 131 1.99 9.37 -6.78
C PHE A 131 1.10 9.13 -8.00
N VAL A 132 1.02 7.88 -8.44
CA VAL A 132 0.28 7.43 -9.63
C VAL A 132 -0.70 6.33 -9.23
N GLY A 133 -1.89 6.32 -9.83
CA GLY A 133 -2.88 5.27 -9.62
C GLY A 133 -3.99 5.32 -10.68
N SER A 134 -4.95 4.39 -10.64
CA SER A 134 -6.09 4.44 -11.56
C SER A 134 -6.95 5.69 -11.33
N HIS A 135 -7.76 6.09 -12.32
CA HIS A 135 -8.62 7.26 -12.25
C HIS A 135 -9.62 7.23 -11.08
N ASN A 136 -10.01 6.05 -10.61
CA ASN A 136 -10.91 5.89 -9.48
C ASN A 136 -10.19 5.97 -8.11
N LEU A 137 -8.88 5.77 -8.08
CA LEU A 137 -8.11 5.67 -6.84
C LEU A 137 -8.23 6.93 -5.95
N PRO A 138 -8.16 8.18 -6.49
CA PRO A 138 -8.30 9.39 -5.65
C PRO A 138 -9.59 9.40 -4.85
N ARG A 139 -10.72 9.09 -5.50
CA ARG A 139 -12.03 9.03 -4.85
C ARG A 139 -12.06 7.92 -3.79
N ARG A 140 -11.61 6.71 -4.16
CA ARG A 140 -11.67 5.53 -3.27
C ARG A 140 -10.82 5.69 -2.02
N ILE A 141 -9.60 6.18 -2.14
CA ILE A 141 -8.72 6.36 -0.99
C ILE A 141 -9.23 7.46 -0.04
N MET A 142 -9.87 8.49 -0.57
CA MET A 142 -10.48 9.56 0.24
C MET A 142 -11.75 9.10 0.95
N GLU A 143 -12.59 8.30 0.30
CA GLU A 143 -13.83 7.75 0.88
C GLU A 143 -13.55 6.65 1.92
N ARG A 144 -12.66 5.70 1.60
CA ARG A 144 -12.42 4.49 2.38
C ARG A 144 -11.28 4.62 3.39
N GLY A 145 -10.31 5.49 3.14
CA GLY A 145 -9.13 5.65 4.00
C GLY A 145 -9.44 5.92 5.46
N PRO A 146 -10.32 6.88 5.81
CA PRO A 146 -10.72 7.12 7.20
C PRO A 146 -11.39 5.91 7.87
N TYR A 147 -12.21 5.16 7.11
CA TYR A 147 -12.81 3.92 7.58
C TYR A 147 -11.74 2.86 7.87
N TYR A 148 -10.79 2.66 6.97
CA TYR A 148 -9.70 1.70 7.14
C TYR A 148 -8.82 2.04 8.36
N LEU A 149 -8.43 3.31 8.53
CA LEU A 149 -7.69 3.76 9.72
C LEU A 149 -8.43 3.42 11.01
N LYS A 150 -9.74 3.64 11.06
CA LYS A 150 -10.56 3.30 12.22
C LYS A 150 -10.65 1.79 12.43
N SER A 151 -10.90 1.02 11.36
CA SER A 151 -11.13 -0.43 11.42
C SER A 151 -9.89 -1.22 11.81
N PHE A 152 -8.70 -0.80 11.31
CA PHE A 152 -7.45 -1.47 11.61
C PHE A 152 -6.76 -0.98 12.88
N ARG A 153 -7.22 0.12 13.49
CA ARG A 153 -6.66 0.66 14.74
C ARG A 153 -6.52 -0.37 15.88
N PRO A 154 -7.51 -1.24 16.14
CA PRO A 154 -7.38 -2.24 17.21
C PRO A 154 -6.24 -3.24 16.99
N ALA A 155 -5.96 -3.60 15.72
CA ALA A 155 -4.92 -4.57 15.37
C ALA A 155 -3.54 -3.94 15.18
N MET A 156 -3.48 -2.72 14.64
CA MET A 156 -2.25 -2.04 14.25
C MET A 156 -1.72 -1.02 15.28
N GLY A 157 -2.58 -0.54 16.18
CA GLY A 157 -2.19 0.42 17.23
C GLY A 157 -1.52 1.68 16.67
N SER A 158 -0.42 2.11 17.31
CA SER A 158 0.33 3.32 16.97
C SER A 158 1.02 3.28 15.59
N LEU A 159 1.14 2.12 14.95
CA LEU A 159 1.67 2.03 13.59
C LEU A 159 0.85 2.83 12.56
N LEU A 160 -0.42 3.14 12.89
CA LEU A 160 -1.28 3.96 12.04
C LEU A 160 -1.21 5.47 12.33
N ASP A 161 -0.47 5.92 13.36
CA ASP A 161 -0.44 7.34 13.74
C ASP A 161 0.22 8.24 12.68
N GLU A 162 1.18 7.72 11.93
CA GLU A 162 1.88 8.45 10.87
C GLU A 162 1.23 8.26 9.49
N VAL A 163 0.24 7.36 9.35
CA VAL A 163 -0.42 7.11 8.07
C VAL A 163 -1.18 8.35 7.61
N ARG A 164 -0.95 8.72 6.38
CA ARG A 164 -1.62 9.85 5.71
C ARG A 164 -2.37 9.32 4.51
N ILE A 165 -3.60 9.73 4.35
CA ILE A 165 -4.40 9.43 3.17
C ILE A 165 -3.93 10.36 2.05
N LEU A 166 -3.19 9.80 1.10
CA LEU A 166 -2.52 10.53 0.02
C LEU A 166 -3.07 10.05 -1.32
N PRO A 167 -3.99 10.82 -1.93
CA PRO A 167 -4.47 10.50 -3.27
C PRO A 167 -3.35 10.71 -4.31
N PRO A 168 -3.32 9.90 -5.39
CA PRO A 168 -2.38 10.10 -6.47
C PRO A 168 -2.59 11.46 -7.16
N SER A 169 -1.47 12.07 -7.60
CA SER A 169 -1.47 13.33 -8.36
C SER A 169 -1.52 13.10 -9.88
N VAL A 170 -1.20 11.88 -10.31
CA VAL A 170 -1.32 11.43 -11.71
C VAL A 170 -2.25 10.23 -11.75
N THR A 171 -3.26 10.28 -12.62
CA THR A 171 -4.24 9.21 -12.78
C THR A 171 -4.16 8.56 -14.15
N VAL A 172 -4.43 7.25 -14.17
CA VAL A 172 -4.48 6.42 -15.37
C VAL A 172 -5.93 6.10 -15.68
N ASP A 173 -6.43 6.56 -16.84
CA ASP A 173 -7.79 6.27 -17.29
C ASP A 173 -7.88 4.89 -17.94
N ASP A 174 -6.98 4.58 -18.86
CA ASP A 174 -6.86 3.29 -19.56
C ASP A 174 -5.40 2.82 -19.50
N GLU A 175 -4.47 3.55 -20.12
CA GLU A 175 -3.06 3.21 -20.16
C GLU A 175 -2.18 4.46 -20.04
N LEU A 176 -1.03 4.31 -19.37
CA LEU A 176 -0.01 5.34 -19.22
C LEU A 176 1.38 4.70 -19.28
N GLN A 177 2.30 5.34 -19.99
CA GLN A 177 3.71 4.94 -20.00
C GLN A 177 4.56 5.86 -19.12
N LEU A 178 5.44 5.27 -18.30
CA LEU A 178 6.42 5.96 -17.48
C LEU A 178 7.84 5.56 -17.91
N ASP A 179 8.65 6.57 -18.25
CA ASP A 179 10.06 6.40 -18.64
C ASP A 179 10.99 6.51 -17.43
N LEU A 180 11.72 5.45 -17.12
CA LEU A 180 12.78 5.43 -16.11
C LEU A 180 14.19 5.62 -16.71
N GLY A 181 14.28 6.05 -17.99
CA GLY A 181 15.50 6.38 -18.69
C GLY A 181 15.92 5.34 -19.72
N ASP A 182 16.16 4.12 -19.31
CA ASP A 182 16.49 2.99 -20.18
C ASP A 182 15.39 1.89 -20.15
N ARG A 183 14.23 2.23 -19.60
CA ARG A 183 13.17 1.30 -19.24
C ARG A 183 11.81 2.00 -19.25
N MET A 184 10.86 1.39 -19.96
CA MET A 184 9.47 1.81 -20.00
C MET A 184 8.62 0.92 -19.11
N LEU A 185 7.76 1.54 -18.30
CA LEU A 185 6.71 0.86 -17.55
C LEU A 185 5.38 1.23 -18.17
N THR A 186 4.61 0.22 -18.60
CA THR A 186 3.23 0.40 -19.07
C THR A 186 2.26 0.12 -17.93
N LEU A 187 1.54 1.15 -17.49
CA LEU A 187 0.51 1.08 -16.48
C LEU A 187 -0.84 0.93 -17.16
N ARG A 188 -1.66 0.00 -16.68
CA ARG A 188 -3.01 -0.18 -17.21
C ARG A 188 -4.04 -0.24 -16.09
N ALA A 189 -5.08 0.63 -16.20
CA ALA A 189 -6.24 0.60 -15.32
C ALA A 189 -7.26 -0.44 -15.81
N TRP A 190 -7.92 -1.09 -14.86
CA TRP A 190 -8.87 -2.16 -15.14
C TRP A 190 -10.28 -1.77 -14.69
N ARG A 191 -11.29 -2.44 -15.29
CA ARG A 191 -12.66 -2.36 -14.76
C ARG A 191 -12.73 -2.91 -13.35
N ALA A 192 -13.82 -2.61 -12.64
CA ALA A 192 -14.06 -3.19 -11.32
C ALA A 192 -13.91 -4.72 -11.34
N SER A 193 -12.97 -5.22 -10.56
CA SER A 193 -12.53 -6.61 -10.51
C SER A 193 -12.31 -7.00 -9.05
N HIS A 194 -11.06 -7.08 -8.56
CA HIS A 194 -10.79 -7.18 -7.13
C HIS A 194 -11.35 -5.95 -6.38
N SER A 195 -11.08 -4.78 -6.90
CA SER A 195 -11.65 -3.50 -6.48
C SER A 195 -12.18 -2.71 -7.69
N ASP A 196 -12.63 -1.46 -7.49
CA ASP A 196 -12.97 -0.56 -8.60
C ASP A 196 -11.82 0.39 -8.97
N SER A 197 -10.64 0.18 -8.44
CA SER A 197 -9.46 1.01 -8.65
C SER A 197 -8.21 0.25 -9.08
N ASP A 198 -8.38 -0.96 -9.61
CA ASP A 198 -7.29 -1.86 -9.96
C ASP A 198 -6.42 -1.34 -11.11
N LEU A 199 -5.09 -1.46 -10.94
CA LEU A 199 -4.07 -1.05 -11.90
C LEU A 199 -2.94 -2.06 -11.91
N THR A 200 -2.43 -2.39 -13.11
CA THR A 200 -1.23 -3.22 -13.28
C THR A 200 -0.07 -2.40 -13.80
N VAL A 201 1.17 -2.87 -13.53
CA VAL A 201 2.41 -2.27 -14.03
C VAL A 201 3.20 -3.34 -14.78
N PHE A 202 3.42 -3.13 -16.06
CA PHE A 202 4.18 -4.04 -16.91
C PHE A 202 5.54 -3.43 -17.24
N ASP A 203 6.62 -4.14 -16.93
CA ASP A 203 7.96 -3.78 -17.34
C ASP A 203 8.29 -4.41 -18.70
N GLU A 204 8.35 -3.59 -19.72
CA GLU A 204 8.56 -4.02 -21.10
C GLU A 204 9.94 -4.69 -21.32
N ARG A 205 10.95 -4.29 -20.54
CA ARG A 205 12.32 -4.79 -20.68
C ARG A 205 12.45 -6.25 -20.22
N THR A 206 11.85 -6.62 -19.12
CA THR A 206 11.95 -7.98 -18.56
C THR A 206 10.75 -8.85 -18.92
N GLY A 207 9.60 -8.23 -19.19
CA GLY A 207 8.32 -8.91 -19.36
C GLY A 207 7.69 -9.30 -18.01
N ILE A 208 8.02 -8.61 -16.93
CA ILE A 208 7.43 -8.83 -15.60
C ILE A 208 6.23 -7.94 -15.42
N LEU A 209 5.12 -8.52 -14.94
CA LEU A 209 3.87 -7.85 -14.64
C LEU A 209 3.69 -7.77 -13.12
N PHE A 210 3.55 -6.58 -12.55
CA PHE A 210 3.00 -6.39 -11.22
C PHE A 210 1.48 -6.31 -11.36
N ALA A 211 0.78 -7.27 -10.80
CA ALA A 211 -0.66 -7.39 -10.95
C ALA A 211 -1.46 -6.78 -9.79
N GLY A 212 -0.80 -6.45 -8.67
CA GLY A 212 -1.51 -6.15 -7.44
C GLY A 212 -2.48 -7.29 -7.11
N ASP A 213 -3.60 -6.95 -6.52
CA ASP A 213 -4.62 -7.89 -6.08
C ASP A 213 -5.56 -8.39 -7.19
N LEU A 214 -5.17 -8.17 -8.45
CA LEU A 214 -5.76 -8.90 -9.56
C LEU A 214 -5.22 -10.33 -9.67
N VAL A 215 -4.18 -10.68 -8.88
CA VAL A 215 -3.65 -12.03 -8.76
C VAL A 215 -3.29 -12.35 -7.32
N PHE A 216 -3.94 -13.38 -6.79
CA PHE A 216 -3.65 -13.97 -5.49
C PHE A 216 -3.09 -15.39 -5.65
N LEU A 217 -2.06 -15.71 -4.88
CA LEU A 217 -1.52 -17.05 -4.78
C LEU A 217 -1.36 -17.44 -3.31
N ARG A 218 -1.81 -18.64 -2.94
CA ARG A 218 -1.89 -19.15 -1.57
C ARG A 218 -2.96 -18.45 -0.72
N HIS A 219 -2.90 -17.12 -0.60
CA HIS A 219 -3.94 -16.32 0.03
C HIS A 219 -5.22 -16.39 -0.82
N ILE A 220 -6.37 -16.64 -0.18
CA ILE A 220 -7.65 -16.62 -0.89
C ILE A 220 -7.87 -15.24 -1.55
N PRO A 221 -8.38 -15.19 -2.81
CA PRO A 221 -8.79 -13.92 -3.42
C PRO A 221 -9.78 -13.15 -2.56
N VAL A 222 -9.67 -11.83 -2.51
CA VAL A 222 -10.59 -10.95 -1.77
C VAL A 222 -11.45 -10.18 -2.75
N LEU A 223 -12.77 -10.33 -2.69
CA LEU A 223 -13.72 -9.67 -3.58
C LEU A 223 -14.29 -8.40 -2.95
N ASP A 224 -13.83 -7.23 -3.42
CA ASP A 224 -14.34 -5.91 -3.02
C ASP A 224 -14.87 -5.08 -4.22
N GLY A 225 -14.85 -5.67 -5.41
CA GLY A 225 -15.31 -5.07 -6.66
C GLY A 225 -16.45 -5.84 -7.30
N SER A 226 -16.18 -6.58 -8.39
CA SER A 226 -17.17 -7.33 -9.18
C SER A 226 -16.64 -8.69 -9.58
N ILE A 227 -17.35 -9.77 -9.19
CA ILE A 227 -16.95 -11.12 -9.58
C ILE A 227 -17.02 -11.33 -11.10
N ARG A 228 -18.03 -10.78 -11.76
CA ARG A 228 -18.17 -10.85 -13.23
C ARG A 228 -17.09 -10.03 -13.93
N GLY A 229 -16.82 -8.85 -13.38
CA GLY A 229 -15.74 -7.99 -13.86
C GLY A 229 -14.39 -8.67 -13.75
N TRP A 230 -14.11 -9.29 -12.61
CA TRP A 230 -12.84 -9.95 -12.34
C TRP A 230 -12.60 -11.16 -13.25
N LEU A 231 -13.57 -12.05 -13.40
CA LEU A 231 -13.49 -13.17 -14.34
C LEU A 231 -13.27 -12.72 -15.81
N LYS A 232 -13.85 -11.58 -16.20
CA LYS A 232 -13.58 -10.99 -17.51
C LYS A 232 -12.16 -10.44 -17.59
N THR A 233 -11.71 -9.74 -16.56
CA THR A 233 -10.35 -9.18 -16.46
C THR A 233 -9.30 -10.29 -16.48
N ILE A 234 -9.48 -11.41 -15.79
CA ILE A 234 -8.58 -12.58 -15.85
C ILE A 234 -8.36 -13.06 -17.28
N ASN A 235 -9.43 -13.15 -18.08
CA ASN A 235 -9.33 -13.57 -19.48
C ASN A 235 -8.61 -12.53 -20.38
N GLU A 236 -8.62 -11.26 -20.01
CA GLU A 236 -7.87 -10.20 -20.71
C GLU A 236 -6.40 -10.18 -20.24
N LEU A 237 -6.16 -10.31 -18.93
CA LEU A 237 -4.83 -10.43 -18.34
C LEU A 237 -4.03 -11.57 -18.97
N ALA A 238 -4.65 -12.74 -19.13
CA ALA A 238 -4.01 -13.92 -19.71
C ALA A 238 -3.43 -13.70 -21.13
N ARG A 239 -3.87 -12.63 -21.82
CA ARG A 239 -3.37 -12.27 -23.17
C ARG A 239 -2.19 -11.30 -23.15
N LEU A 240 -1.85 -10.76 -21.97
CA LEU A 240 -0.70 -9.87 -21.86
C LEU A 240 0.59 -10.64 -22.15
N PRO A 241 1.57 -10.01 -22.83
CA PRO A 241 2.81 -10.65 -23.24
C PRO A 241 3.82 -10.78 -22.08
N ALA A 242 3.32 -10.98 -20.87
CA ALA A 242 4.17 -11.15 -19.69
C ALA A 242 4.83 -12.54 -19.69
N LYS A 243 6.00 -12.63 -19.05
CA LYS A 243 6.74 -13.88 -18.83
C LYS A 243 6.51 -14.41 -17.42
N SER A 244 6.37 -13.50 -16.46
CA SER A 244 6.08 -13.80 -15.07
C SER A 244 5.27 -12.66 -14.44
N VAL A 245 4.67 -12.94 -13.29
CA VAL A 245 3.85 -12.00 -12.53
C VAL A 245 4.34 -11.90 -11.10
N VAL A 246 4.28 -10.69 -10.56
CA VAL A 246 4.32 -10.40 -9.12
C VAL A 246 2.86 -10.25 -8.68
N PRO A 247 2.31 -11.23 -7.93
CA PRO A 247 0.95 -11.13 -7.38
C PRO A 247 0.90 -10.14 -6.23
N GLY A 248 -0.29 -9.66 -5.86
CA GLY A 248 -0.47 -8.83 -4.66
C GLY A 248 -0.17 -9.59 -3.38
N HIS A 249 -0.54 -10.89 -3.35
CA HIS A 249 -0.26 -11.78 -2.24
C HIS A 249 0.26 -13.13 -2.74
N GLY A 250 1.29 -13.66 -2.09
CA GLY A 250 1.89 -14.95 -2.44
C GLY A 250 3.41 -14.89 -2.64
N PRO A 251 3.99 -15.73 -3.51
CA PRO A 251 5.42 -15.72 -3.79
C PRO A 251 5.85 -14.42 -4.50
N PRO A 252 7.14 -14.04 -4.44
CA PRO A 252 7.63 -12.81 -5.07
C PRO A 252 7.51 -12.81 -6.59
N SER A 253 7.35 -13.97 -7.22
CA SER A 253 7.11 -14.13 -8.66
C SER A 253 6.48 -15.47 -8.95
N ALA A 254 5.69 -15.54 -10.03
CA ALA A 254 5.08 -16.78 -10.52
C ALA A 254 5.05 -16.83 -12.05
N PRO A 255 5.01 -18.05 -12.67
CA PRO A 255 4.91 -18.20 -14.12
C PRO A 255 3.62 -17.62 -14.68
N TRP A 256 3.72 -16.93 -15.81
CA TRP A 256 2.58 -16.36 -16.50
C TRP A 256 2.22 -17.16 -17.78
N PRO A 257 0.93 -17.34 -18.13
CA PRO A 257 -0.28 -16.91 -17.41
C PRO A 257 -0.79 -17.95 -16.39
N ALA A 258 -0.08 -19.04 -16.13
CA ALA A 258 -0.51 -20.14 -15.25
C ALA A 258 -0.84 -19.69 -13.81
N ALA A 259 -0.28 -18.58 -13.35
CA ALA A 259 -0.59 -17.99 -12.05
C ALA A 259 -2.07 -17.60 -11.89
N LEU A 260 -2.82 -17.43 -12.99
CA LEU A 260 -4.25 -17.09 -12.95
C LEU A 260 -5.16 -18.29 -12.69
N ASP A 261 -4.70 -19.53 -12.95
CA ASP A 261 -5.56 -20.71 -12.94
C ASP A 261 -6.20 -21.01 -11.56
N PRO A 262 -5.46 -20.97 -10.44
CA PRO A 262 -6.05 -21.24 -9.13
C PRO A 262 -7.13 -20.22 -8.75
N GLU A 263 -6.84 -18.94 -8.93
CA GLU A 263 -7.76 -17.84 -8.64
C GLU A 263 -9.01 -17.90 -9.52
N LYS A 264 -8.84 -18.15 -10.81
CA LYS A 264 -9.94 -18.33 -11.75
C LYS A 264 -10.85 -19.48 -11.32
N THR A 265 -10.27 -20.62 -10.92
CA THR A 265 -11.03 -21.78 -10.43
C THR A 265 -11.86 -21.41 -9.21
N TYR A 266 -11.30 -20.73 -8.23
CA TYR A 266 -12.01 -20.26 -7.05
C TYR A 266 -13.17 -19.32 -7.41
N LEU A 267 -12.92 -18.30 -8.23
CA LEU A 267 -13.94 -17.31 -8.61
C LEU A 267 -15.06 -17.93 -9.46
N GLU A 268 -14.75 -18.85 -10.37
CA GLU A 268 -15.74 -19.59 -11.15
C GLU A 268 -16.60 -20.48 -10.24
N ARG A 269 -15.99 -21.17 -9.26
CA ARG A 269 -16.73 -21.97 -8.25
C ARG A 269 -17.63 -21.07 -7.43
N LEU A 270 -17.12 -19.98 -6.89
CA LEU A 270 -17.89 -19.04 -6.10
C LEU A 270 -19.10 -18.49 -6.87
N GLN A 271 -18.88 -18.09 -8.12
CA GLN A 271 -19.95 -17.58 -9.00
C GLN A 271 -21.01 -18.67 -9.26
N SER A 272 -20.59 -19.88 -9.59
CA SER A 272 -21.49 -21.00 -9.89
C SER A 272 -22.34 -21.36 -8.67
N ASP A 273 -21.71 -21.51 -7.51
CA ASP A 273 -22.42 -21.88 -6.29
C ASP A 273 -23.41 -20.79 -5.85
N CYS A 274 -23.02 -19.50 -5.92
CA CYS A 274 -23.93 -18.39 -5.64
C CYS A 274 -25.17 -18.41 -6.56
N ARG A 275 -24.99 -18.60 -7.88
CA ARG A 275 -26.11 -18.70 -8.82
C ARG A 275 -27.05 -19.87 -8.51
N ASP A 276 -26.50 -21.03 -8.16
CA ASP A 276 -27.31 -22.20 -7.78
C ASP A 276 -28.08 -21.97 -6.47
N LEU A 277 -27.46 -21.32 -5.50
CA LEU A 277 -28.09 -20.99 -4.22
C LEU A 277 -29.21 -19.96 -4.39
N ILE A 278 -29.00 -18.94 -5.24
CA ILE A 278 -30.03 -17.94 -5.62
C ILE A 278 -31.22 -18.64 -6.27
N LYS A 279 -30.99 -19.49 -7.28
CA LYS A 279 -32.03 -20.25 -7.95
C LYS A 279 -32.88 -21.10 -6.99
N ARG A 280 -32.26 -21.64 -5.93
CA ARG A 280 -32.91 -22.45 -4.92
C ARG A 280 -33.60 -21.62 -3.83
N GLY A 281 -33.56 -20.30 -3.89
CA GLY A 281 -34.12 -19.39 -2.88
C GLY A 281 -33.43 -19.48 -1.52
N VAL A 282 -32.16 -19.86 -1.49
CA VAL A 282 -31.37 -19.91 -0.24
C VAL A 282 -31.05 -18.49 0.21
N PRO A 283 -31.35 -18.11 1.46
CA PRO A 283 -31.02 -16.77 1.96
C PRO A 283 -29.52 -16.51 1.97
N ILE A 284 -29.10 -15.26 1.68
CA ILE A 284 -27.70 -14.83 1.60
C ILE A 284 -26.85 -15.25 2.81
N ALA A 285 -27.42 -15.20 4.02
CA ALA A 285 -26.73 -15.61 5.24
C ALA A 285 -26.34 -17.09 5.25
N ALA A 286 -27.18 -17.97 4.70
CA ALA A 286 -26.86 -19.38 4.57
C ALA A 286 -25.98 -19.64 3.33
N ALA A 287 -26.17 -18.87 2.25
CA ALA A 287 -25.38 -18.96 1.04
C ALA A 287 -23.90 -18.60 1.29
N SER A 288 -23.63 -17.62 2.16
CA SER A 288 -22.27 -17.20 2.51
C SER A 288 -21.43 -18.31 3.15
N GLU A 289 -22.05 -19.27 3.83
CA GLU A 289 -21.38 -20.41 4.44
C GLU A 289 -21.17 -21.59 3.47
N LEU A 290 -21.98 -21.67 2.41
CA LEU A 290 -22.02 -22.81 1.50
C LEU A 290 -21.21 -22.60 0.22
N ALA A 291 -21.19 -21.36 -0.30
CA ALA A 291 -20.56 -21.05 -1.57
C ALA A 291 -19.04 -21.24 -1.51
N ALA A 292 -18.47 -21.85 -2.53
CA ALA A 292 -17.05 -22.19 -2.69
C ALA A 292 -16.46 -23.03 -1.54
N ALA A 293 -17.28 -23.72 -0.71
CA ALA A 293 -16.80 -24.52 0.42
C ALA A 293 -15.83 -25.64 0.01
N SER A 294 -15.92 -26.15 -1.22
CA SER A 294 -14.99 -27.14 -1.78
C SER A 294 -13.56 -26.62 -1.95
N GLU A 295 -13.38 -25.30 -2.04
CA GLU A 295 -12.08 -24.65 -2.24
C GLU A 295 -11.28 -24.47 -0.94
N LYS A 296 -11.89 -24.77 0.22
CA LYS A 296 -11.32 -24.47 1.54
C LYS A 296 -9.91 -25.00 1.76
N SER A 297 -9.60 -26.18 1.25
CA SER A 297 -8.27 -26.80 1.44
C SER A 297 -7.20 -26.27 0.51
N HIS A 298 -7.56 -25.44 -0.48
CA HIS A 298 -6.64 -24.89 -1.47
C HIS A 298 -6.07 -23.51 -1.09
N TRP A 299 -6.69 -22.85 -0.09
CA TRP A 299 -6.40 -21.44 0.20
C TRP A 299 -6.10 -21.18 1.67
N ASP A 300 -5.01 -20.46 1.94
CA ASP A 300 -4.75 -19.86 3.23
C ASP A 300 -5.79 -18.73 3.49
N LEU A 301 -6.17 -18.51 4.74
CA LEU A 301 -7.16 -17.50 5.19
C LEU A 301 -8.57 -17.67 4.59
N PHE A 302 -8.93 -18.90 4.20
CA PHE A 302 -10.25 -19.18 3.64
C PHE A 302 -11.37 -18.80 4.60
N ASN A 303 -11.24 -19.17 5.88
CA ASN A 303 -12.29 -18.91 6.88
C ASN A 303 -12.49 -17.41 7.15
N GLU A 304 -11.45 -16.61 6.98
CA GLU A 304 -11.45 -15.18 7.25
C GLU A 304 -12.15 -14.38 6.13
N TYR A 305 -12.09 -14.87 4.88
CA TYR A 305 -12.55 -14.08 3.74
C TYR A 305 -13.67 -14.72 2.93
N ASN A 306 -13.84 -16.06 2.88
CA ASN A 306 -14.78 -16.70 1.96
C ASN A 306 -16.22 -16.25 2.17
N ALA A 307 -16.71 -16.16 3.41
CA ALA A 307 -18.07 -15.72 3.69
C ALA A 307 -18.36 -14.30 3.22
N ARG A 308 -17.37 -13.39 3.34
CA ARG A 308 -17.46 -12.03 2.80
C ARG A 308 -17.50 -12.05 1.27
N ASN A 309 -16.62 -12.82 0.63
CA ASN A 309 -16.60 -12.98 -0.82
C ASN A 309 -17.93 -13.52 -1.35
N ALA A 310 -18.47 -14.54 -0.69
CA ALA A 310 -19.76 -15.13 -1.05
C ALA A 310 -20.91 -14.13 -0.90
N THR A 311 -20.89 -13.30 0.17
CA THR A 311 -21.88 -12.24 0.35
C THR A 311 -21.81 -11.21 -0.77
N ALA A 312 -20.60 -10.77 -1.14
CA ALA A 312 -20.39 -9.81 -2.23
C ALA A 312 -20.83 -10.38 -3.59
N ALA A 313 -20.42 -11.62 -3.90
CA ALA A 313 -20.81 -12.30 -5.13
C ALA A 313 -22.33 -12.53 -5.20
N PHE A 314 -22.95 -12.98 -4.11
CA PHE A 314 -24.41 -13.20 -4.06
C PHE A 314 -25.17 -11.90 -4.31
N SER A 315 -24.78 -10.80 -3.63
CA SER A 315 -25.42 -9.49 -3.80
C SER A 315 -25.31 -8.94 -5.22
N GLU A 316 -24.21 -9.22 -5.94
CA GLU A 316 -24.06 -8.84 -7.35
C GLU A 316 -24.95 -9.71 -8.26
N LEU A 317 -25.02 -11.02 -8.00
CA LEU A 317 -25.63 -11.99 -8.90
C LEU A 317 -27.15 -12.13 -8.71
N GLU A 318 -27.71 -11.74 -7.57
CA GLU A 318 -29.15 -11.81 -7.34
C GLU A 318 -29.98 -10.88 -8.23
N TRP A 319 -29.33 -9.95 -8.93
CA TRP A 319 -29.96 -9.00 -9.85
C TRP A 319 -29.68 -9.32 -11.33
N GLU A 320 -29.20 -10.53 -11.66
CA GLU A 320 -29.00 -11.00 -13.05
C GLU A 320 -30.32 -11.33 -13.82
#